data_5dd9c80f5b77dd9595081bf2f9ea3f03
#
_entry.id   5dd9c80f5b77dd9595081bf2f9ea3f03
#
_cell.length_a   1.000
_cell.length_b   1.000
_cell.length_c   1.000
_cell.angle_alpha   90.00
_cell.angle_beta   90.00
_cell.angle_gamma   90.00
#
_symmetry.space_group_name_H-M   'P 1'
#
loop_
_entity.id
_entity.type
_entity.pdbx_description
1 polymer ?
#
loop_
_entity_poly.entity_id
_entity_poly.type
_entity_poly.pdbx_seq_one_letter_code
_entity_poly.pdbx_strand_id
1 'polypeptide(L)'
;MKQCQDCGITLPAFWKRILGKGYCKNCANKHSKPKSLPKISKKKMVENQEYSILRVEFLTKHPTCQAKLPGCTVMSTDVHHLYSGKDRSKYYLESSTWKAVCRMCHNFIHDKLSSEEAIELGLKLKY
;
A
#
# COMPACT_ATOMS: atom_id res chain seq x y z
N MET A 1 -39.30 8.05 -22.47
CA MET A 1 -38.28 8.52 -21.51
C MET A 1 -38.60 8.03 -20.10
N LYS A 2 -37.60 7.84 -19.29
CA LYS A 2 -37.75 7.33 -17.94
C LYS A 2 -37.41 8.41 -16.92
N GLN A 3 -38.16 8.47 -15.84
CA GLN A 3 -38.03 9.48 -14.79
C GLN A 3 -37.29 8.91 -13.58
N CYS A 4 -36.27 9.64 -13.10
CA CYS A 4 -35.56 9.27 -11.88
C CYS A 4 -36.50 9.26 -10.69
N GLN A 5 -36.47 8.21 -9.88
CA GLN A 5 -37.37 8.03 -8.74
C GLN A 5 -37.10 8.97 -7.56
N ASP A 6 -35.96 9.60 -7.54
CA ASP A 6 -35.53 10.49 -6.45
C ASP A 6 -35.71 11.98 -6.82
N CYS A 7 -34.99 12.45 -7.85
CA CYS A 7 -35.02 13.86 -8.23
C CYS A 7 -36.04 14.20 -9.34
N GLY A 8 -36.67 13.21 -9.96
CA GLY A 8 -37.68 13.41 -11.00
C GLY A 8 -37.16 13.80 -12.38
N ILE A 9 -35.87 13.86 -12.57
CA ILE A 9 -35.26 14.20 -13.88
C ILE A 9 -35.64 13.13 -14.93
N THR A 10 -35.99 13.58 -16.13
CA THR A 10 -36.31 12.69 -17.24
C THR A 10 -35.06 12.29 -18.00
N LEU A 11 -34.89 10.99 -18.22
CA LEU A 11 -33.72 10.40 -18.85
C LEU A 11 -34.12 9.47 -19.99
N PRO A 12 -33.28 9.31 -21.02
CA PRO A 12 -33.50 8.28 -22.05
C PRO A 12 -33.44 6.87 -21.48
N ALA A 13 -32.59 6.68 -20.47
CA ALA A 13 -32.45 5.43 -19.72
C ALA A 13 -31.95 5.70 -18.29
N PHE A 14 -32.26 4.80 -17.38
CA PHE A 14 -31.69 4.89 -16.03
C PHE A 14 -30.18 4.59 -16.02
N TRP A 15 -29.46 5.31 -15.20
CA TRP A 15 -28.05 5.00 -14.94
C TRP A 15 -27.91 3.66 -14.20
N LYS A 16 -28.74 3.45 -13.19
CA LYS A 16 -28.76 2.24 -12.39
C LYS A 16 -30.14 1.99 -11.80
N ARG A 17 -30.51 0.72 -11.67
CA ARG A 17 -31.67 0.30 -10.90
C ARG A 17 -31.24 -0.25 -9.55
N ILE A 18 -31.90 0.18 -8.48
CA ILE A 18 -31.66 -0.25 -7.12
C ILE A 18 -33.01 -0.62 -6.51
N LEU A 19 -33.15 -1.85 -6.05
CA LEU A 19 -34.43 -2.37 -5.49
C LEU A 19 -35.65 -2.12 -6.42
N GLY A 20 -35.45 -2.32 -7.72
CA GLY A 20 -36.52 -2.13 -8.73
C GLY A 20 -36.75 -0.70 -9.14
N LYS A 21 -36.19 0.29 -8.50
CA LYS A 21 -36.33 1.71 -8.81
C LYS A 21 -35.20 2.21 -9.67
N GLY A 22 -35.50 3.03 -10.67
CA GLY A 22 -34.52 3.61 -11.58
C GLY A 22 -34.06 4.98 -11.15
N TYR A 23 -32.73 5.21 -11.21
CA TYR A 23 -32.10 6.44 -10.77
C TYR A 23 -31.19 7.03 -11.83
N CYS A 24 -31.04 8.36 -11.84
CA CYS A 24 -29.96 9.04 -12.56
C CYS A 24 -28.61 8.79 -11.85
N LYS A 25 -27.52 9.16 -12.50
CA LYS A 25 -26.16 8.92 -11.97
C LYS A 25 -25.96 9.47 -10.55
N ASN A 26 -26.39 10.71 -10.32
CA ASN A 26 -26.20 11.37 -9.02
C ASN A 26 -27.02 10.72 -7.90
N CYS A 27 -28.29 10.44 -8.18
CA CYS A 27 -29.18 9.81 -7.19
C CYS A 27 -28.80 8.34 -6.94
N ALA A 28 -28.37 7.62 -7.97
CA ALA A 28 -27.88 6.25 -7.82
C ALA A 28 -26.68 6.18 -6.85
N ASN A 29 -25.78 7.17 -6.89
CA ASN A 29 -24.66 7.25 -5.96
C ASN A 29 -25.08 7.44 -4.50
N LYS A 30 -26.15 8.21 -4.25
CA LYS A 30 -26.71 8.39 -2.90
C LYS A 30 -27.29 7.10 -2.32
N HIS A 31 -27.92 6.28 -3.16
CA HIS A 31 -28.58 5.04 -2.74
C HIS A 31 -27.69 3.81 -2.84
N SER A 32 -26.52 3.93 -3.43
CA SER A 32 -25.52 2.83 -3.48
C SER A 32 -24.90 2.65 -2.11
N LYS A 33 -24.84 1.40 -1.65
CA LYS A 33 -24.06 1.08 -0.43
C LYS A 33 -22.59 1.36 -0.72
N PRO A 34 -21.86 2.00 0.21
CA PRO A 34 -20.43 2.16 0.05
C PRO A 34 -19.78 0.76 -0.10
N LYS A 35 -18.82 0.64 -1.01
CA LYS A 35 -18.06 -0.60 -1.14
C LYS A 35 -17.35 -0.85 0.19
N SER A 36 -17.63 -1.99 0.82
CA SER A 36 -16.89 -2.39 2.01
C SER A 36 -15.41 -2.53 1.65
N LEU A 37 -14.55 -2.02 2.52
CA LEU A 37 -13.12 -2.27 2.38
C LEU A 37 -12.86 -3.77 2.41
N PRO A 38 -11.94 -4.29 1.61
CA PRO A 38 -11.62 -5.70 1.63
C PRO A 38 -11.16 -6.10 3.03
N LYS A 39 -11.80 -7.12 3.60
CA LYS A 39 -11.40 -7.65 4.91
C LYS A 39 -10.01 -8.26 4.80
N ILE A 40 -9.10 -7.79 5.63
CA ILE A 40 -7.78 -8.40 5.76
C ILE A 40 -7.97 -9.80 6.32
N SER A 41 -7.32 -10.81 5.72
CA SER A 41 -7.38 -12.17 6.22
C SER A 41 -6.80 -12.28 7.64
N LYS A 42 -7.29 -13.23 8.44
CA LYS A 42 -6.76 -13.48 9.80
C LYS A 42 -5.25 -13.73 9.77
N LYS A 43 -4.78 -14.48 8.78
CA LYS A 43 -3.35 -14.74 8.58
C LYS A 43 -2.57 -13.44 8.39
N LYS A 44 -3.05 -12.53 7.56
CA LYS A 44 -2.40 -11.23 7.32
C LYS A 44 -2.42 -10.33 8.54
N MET A 45 -3.48 -10.38 9.35
CA MET A 45 -3.55 -9.64 10.61
C MET A 45 -2.47 -10.10 11.60
N VAL A 46 -2.28 -11.41 11.74
CA VAL A 46 -1.22 -11.99 12.58
C VAL A 46 0.16 -11.59 12.07
N GLU A 47 0.41 -11.72 10.77
CA GLU A 47 1.67 -11.27 10.15
C GLU A 47 1.95 -9.78 10.41
N ASN A 48 0.95 -8.92 10.29
CA ASN A 48 1.10 -7.49 10.55
C ASN A 48 1.44 -7.18 12.00
N GLN A 49 0.86 -7.92 12.96
CA GLN A 49 1.18 -7.79 14.38
C GLN A 49 2.63 -8.20 14.66
N GLU A 50 3.05 -9.35 14.15
CA GLU A 50 4.43 -9.83 14.26
C GLU A 50 5.41 -8.86 13.61
N TYR A 51 5.10 -8.38 12.43
CA TYR A 51 5.91 -7.40 11.73
C TYR A 51 6.08 -6.11 12.55
N SER A 52 5.02 -5.61 13.16
CA SER A 52 5.08 -4.39 13.98
C SER A 52 6.06 -4.54 15.15
N ILE A 53 6.06 -5.68 15.82
CA ILE A 53 6.98 -5.99 16.92
C ILE A 53 8.42 -6.10 16.40
N LEU A 54 8.64 -6.89 15.37
CA LEU A 54 9.97 -7.12 14.77
C LEU A 54 10.55 -5.83 14.19
N ARG A 55 9.71 -4.99 13.60
CA ARG A 55 10.11 -3.69 13.07
C ARG A 55 10.68 -2.77 14.14
N VAL A 56 10.01 -2.67 15.28
CA VAL A 56 10.46 -1.84 16.41
C VAL A 56 11.81 -2.35 16.92
N GLU A 57 11.96 -3.65 17.13
CA GLU A 57 13.22 -4.26 17.55
C GLU A 57 14.33 -4.00 16.53
N PHE A 58 14.06 -4.19 15.25
CA PHE A 58 15.03 -3.99 14.18
C PHE A 58 15.52 -2.53 14.11
N LEU A 59 14.60 -1.58 14.15
CA LEU A 59 14.95 -0.15 14.13
C LEU A 59 15.69 0.29 15.40
N THR A 60 15.39 -0.33 16.53
CA THR A 60 16.11 -0.08 17.79
C THR A 60 17.56 -0.58 17.72
N LYS A 61 17.80 -1.73 17.09
CA LYS A 61 19.14 -2.28 16.87
C LYS A 61 19.92 -1.55 15.79
N HIS A 62 19.23 -0.93 14.83
CA HIS A 62 19.81 -0.23 13.69
C HIS A 62 19.29 1.22 13.63
N PRO A 63 19.70 2.10 14.57
CA PRO A 63 19.16 3.46 14.66
C PRO A 63 19.62 4.40 13.54
N THR A 64 20.64 4.01 12.78
CA THR A 64 21.16 4.82 11.66
C THR A 64 20.77 4.26 10.31
N CYS A 65 20.52 5.15 9.33
CA CYS A 65 20.23 4.77 7.96
C CYS A 65 21.37 3.96 7.35
N GLN A 66 21.06 2.77 6.83
CA GLN A 66 22.02 1.87 6.19
C GLN A 66 22.20 2.13 4.69
N ALA A 67 21.32 2.90 4.07
CA ALA A 67 21.38 3.22 2.64
C ALA A 67 22.36 4.35 2.32
N LYS A 68 22.39 5.39 3.14
CA LYS A 68 23.30 6.56 3.02
C LYS A 68 23.29 7.19 1.62
N LEU A 69 22.10 7.35 1.06
CA LEU A 69 21.90 7.95 -0.27
C LEU A 69 21.90 9.48 -0.21
N PRO A 70 21.98 10.18 -1.36
CA PRO A 70 21.86 11.64 -1.40
C PRO A 70 20.57 12.12 -0.70
N GLY A 71 20.69 13.09 0.19
CA GLY A 71 19.59 13.60 1.01
C GLY A 71 19.32 12.79 2.28
N CYS A 72 20.20 11.85 2.64
CA CYS A 72 20.07 11.04 3.85
C CYS A 72 20.00 11.87 5.12
N THR A 73 19.00 11.61 5.98
CA THR A 73 18.82 12.27 7.27
C THR A 73 19.54 11.56 8.43
N VAL A 74 20.34 10.54 8.13
CA VAL A 74 21.16 9.73 9.05
C VAL A 74 20.35 8.80 9.95
N MET A 75 19.27 9.25 10.57
CA MET A 75 18.44 8.44 11.47
C MET A 75 17.49 7.54 10.69
N SER A 76 17.48 6.24 11.00
CA SER A 76 16.53 5.31 10.40
C SER A 76 15.13 5.48 10.98
N THR A 77 14.13 5.50 10.11
CA THR A 77 12.72 5.58 10.48
C THR A 77 11.89 4.48 9.84
N ASP A 78 12.37 3.93 8.73
CA ASP A 78 11.65 2.97 7.91
C ASP A 78 12.42 1.67 7.76
N VAL A 79 11.69 0.58 7.55
CA VAL A 79 12.25 -0.71 7.16
C VAL A 79 12.10 -0.86 5.65
N HIS A 80 13.22 -1.04 4.96
CA HIS A 80 13.24 -1.35 3.54
C HIS A 80 13.41 -2.85 3.34
N HIS A 81 12.49 -3.47 2.61
CA HIS A 81 12.55 -4.88 2.27
C HIS A 81 13.42 -5.07 1.00
N LEU A 82 14.43 -5.92 1.09
CA LEU A 82 15.34 -6.19 -0.04
C LEU A 82 14.67 -7.00 -1.15
N TYR A 83 13.69 -7.83 -0.81
CA TYR A 83 12.89 -8.57 -1.79
C TYR A 83 11.63 -7.81 -2.16
N SER A 84 11.25 -7.87 -3.42
CA SER A 84 10.03 -7.25 -3.96
C SER A 84 9.20 -8.28 -4.75
N GLY A 85 7.98 -7.89 -5.14
CA GLY A 85 7.10 -8.75 -5.93
C GLY A 85 6.63 -9.98 -5.13
N LYS A 86 6.67 -11.13 -5.76
CA LYS A 86 6.20 -12.41 -5.16
C LYS A 86 7.01 -12.81 -3.93
N ASP A 87 8.31 -12.54 -3.93
CA ASP A 87 9.20 -12.94 -2.85
C ASP A 87 9.08 -12.05 -1.62
N ARG A 88 8.53 -10.85 -1.73
CA ARG A 88 8.29 -9.98 -0.59
C ARG A 88 7.43 -10.65 0.48
N SER A 89 6.36 -11.35 0.10
CA SER A 89 5.50 -12.06 1.05
C SER A 89 6.22 -13.20 1.74
N LYS A 90 7.08 -13.92 1.02
CA LYS A 90 7.87 -15.03 1.54
C LYS A 90 8.85 -14.60 2.62
N TYR A 91 9.50 -13.45 2.42
CA TYR A 91 10.53 -12.92 3.32
C TYR A 91 10.05 -11.75 4.19
N TYR A 92 8.74 -11.55 4.28
CA TYR A 92 8.14 -10.39 4.95
C TYR A 92 8.55 -10.26 6.43
N LEU A 93 8.64 -11.37 7.15
CA LEU A 93 9.00 -11.42 8.57
C LEU A 93 10.49 -11.75 8.82
N GLU A 94 11.30 -11.91 7.77
CA GLU A 94 12.72 -12.20 7.91
C GLU A 94 13.57 -10.92 7.97
N SER A 95 13.97 -10.54 9.18
CA SER A 95 14.77 -9.33 9.42
C SER A 95 16.14 -9.33 8.73
N SER A 96 16.69 -10.51 8.42
CA SER A 96 17.93 -10.63 7.66
C SER A 96 17.83 -10.06 6.23
N THR A 97 16.60 -9.93 5.72
CA THR A 97 16.30 -9.37 4.39
C THR A 97 15.87 -7.90 4.44
N TRP A 98 16.05 -7.24 5.57
CA TRP A 98 15.64 -5.85 5.78
C TRP A 98 16.84 -4.91 5.83
N LYS A 99 16.61 -3.64 5.52
CA LYS A 99 17.53 -2.54 5.75
C LYS A 99 16.81 -1.44 6.53
N ALA A 100 17.47 -0.91 7.55
CA ALA A 100 16.99 0.28 8.24
C ALA A 100 17.38 1.52 7.42
N VAL A 101 16.41 2.33 7.01
CA VAL A 101 16.63 3.50 6.17
C VAL A 101 15.85 4.69 6.70
N CYS A 102 16.31 5.89 6.38
CA CYS A 102 15.52 7.09 6.62
C CYS A 102 14.43 7.23 5.54
N ARG A 103 13.42 8.04 5.81
CA ARG A 103 12.32 8.28 4.86
C ARG A 103 12.83 8.80 3.51
N MET A 104 13.81 9.70 3.53
CA MET A 104 14.38 10.28 2.31
C MET A 104 15.10 9.23 1.45
N CYS A 105 15.90 8.37 2.06
CA CYS A 105 16.55 7.28 1.35
C CYS A 105 15.54 6.25 0.84
N HIS A 106 14.52 5.93 1.63
CA HIS A 106 13.47 5.00 1.22
C HIS A 106 12.72 5.51 -0.02
N ASN A 107 12.35 6.77 -0.04
CA ASN A 107 11.72 7.41 -1.21
C ASN A 107 12.69 7.44 -2.40
N PHE A 108 13.96 7.74 -2.19
CA PHE A 108 14.97 7.74 -3.24
C PHE A 108 15.12 6.36 -3.92
N ILE A 109 15.13 5.30 -3.13
CA ILE A 109 15.20 3.92 -3.64
C ILE A 109 14.01 3.62 -4.56
N HIS A 110 12.80 4.03 -4.17
CA HIS A 110 11.59 3.75 -4.95
C HIS A 110 11.40 4.67 -6.15
N ASP A 111 11.79 5.94 -6.04
CA ASP A 111 11.48 6.96 -7.04
C ASP A 111 12.63 7.22 -8.02
N LYS A 112 13.87 7.08 -7.57
CA LYS A 112 15.06 7.49 -8.33
C LYS A 112 15.94 6.33 -8.80
N LEU A 113 16.05 5.26 -8.03
CA LEU A 113 16.90 4.13 -8.39
C LEU A 113 16.18 3.16 -9.32
N SER A 114 16.90 2.71 -10.35
CA SER A 114 16.48 1.55 -11.14
C SER A 114 16.69 0.26 -10.34
N SER A 115 16.06 -0.84 -10.77
CA SER A 115 16.26 -2.15 -10.15
C SER A 115 17.74 -2.58 -10.16
N GLU A 116 18.44 -2.32 -11.24
CA GLU A 116 19.87 -2.66 -11.38
C GLU A 116 20.75 -1.86 -10.42
N GLU A 117 20.53 -0.56 -10.33
CA GLU A 117 21.23 0.31 -9.39
C GLU A 117 21.00 -0.11 -7.94
N ALA A 118 19.77 -0.44 -7.59
CA ALA A 118 19.42 -0.90 -6.25
C ALA A 118 20.13 -2.23 -5.91
N ILE A 119 20.24 -3.15 -6.86
CA ILE A 119 20.98 -4.42 -6.69
C ILE A 119 22.47 -4.16 -6.45
N GLU A 120 23.08 -3.28 -7.24
CA GLU A 120 24.49 -2.90 -7.10
C GLU A 120 24.80 -2.30 -5.73
N LEU A 121 23.89 -1.48 -5.20
CA LEU A 121 24.01 -0.85 -3.88
C LEU A 121 23.64 -1.77 -2.72
N GLY A 122 23.22 -3.00 -2.98
CA GLY A 122 22.77 -3.94 -1.95
C GLY A 122 21.41 -3.59 -1.34
N LEU A 123 20.61 -2.76 -2.02
CA LEU A 123 19.30 -2.32 -1.57
C LEU A 123 18.15 -3.12 -2.18
N LYS A 124 18.46 -4.09 -3.01
CA LYS A 124 17.52 -5.04 -3.58
C LYS A 124 18.23 -6.36 -3.84
N LEU A 125 17.63 -7.46 -3.47
CA LEU A 125 18.16 -8.79 -3.75
C LEU A 125 17.53 -9.33 -5.04
N LYS A 126 18.37 -9.95 -5.84
CA LYS A 126 17.96 -10.65 -7.05
C LYS A 126 17.45 -12.03 -6.67
N TYR A 127 16.31 -12.43 -7.21
CA TYR A 127 15.68 -13.74 -7.02
C TYR A 127 15.60 -14.51 -8.32
#